data_dd645ede71ac29531a6a72f8727b4adf
#
_entry.id   dd645ede71ac29531a6a72f8727b4adf
#
_cell.length_a   1.000
_cell.length_b   1.000
_cell.length_c   1.000
_cell.angle_alpha   90.00
_cell.angle_beta   90.00
_cell.angle_gamma   90.00
#
_symmetry.space_group_name_H-M   'P 1'
#
loop_
_entity.id
_entity.type
_entity.pdbx_description
1 polymer ?
#
loop_
_entity_poly.entity_id
_entity_poly.type
_entity_poly.pdbx_seq_one_letter_code
_entity_poly.pdbx_strand_id
1 'polypeptide(L)'
;MPKAEAGASVTGLSESAYVAPDFLHTFPFDSSKIIFPKGEQKVQIEPECALIFQATWEGTKLTGLKPLCFGASNDCSIRKEGAKKISQKKNWGAASKGLSENLIPVDGFEEGCVLDDYRIASFLVRDGKVYVYGEDSAVRNYSYIYGQLIDWMLEKFNGQKDEGPAEDIHSYL
;
A
#
# COMPACT_ATOMS: atom_id res chain seq x y z
N MET A 1 -27.39 4.67 12.68
CA MET A 1 -25.92 4.60 12.52
C MET A 1 -25.45 5.95 11.98
N PRO A 2 -24.59 6.70 12.65
CA PRO A 2 -24.13 7.97 12.13
C PRO A 2 -23.18 7.75 10.95
N LYS A 3 -23.39 8.48 9.85
CA LYS A 3 -22.44 8.55 8.74
C LYS A 3 -21.16 9.19 9.25
N ALA A 4 -20.02 8.51 9.07
CA ALA A 4 -18.73 9.12 9.27
C ALA A 4 -18.53 10.19 8.20
N GLU A 5 -18.38 11.44 8.61
CA GLU A 5 -17.98 12.53 7.74
C GLU A 5 -16.51 12.32 7.36
N ALA A 6 -16.27 12.03 6.09
CA ALA A 6 -14.94 12.04 5.50
C ALA A 6 -14.51 13.51 5.31
N GLY A 7 -13.81 14.03 6.30
CA GLY A 7 -13.34 15.41 6.29
C GLY A 7 -12.05 15.58 7.09
N ALA A 8 -11.01 14.84 6.76
CA ALA A 8 -9.65 15.20 7.18
C ALA A 8 -9.00 16.00 6.05
N SER A 9 -9.23 17.31 6.04
CA SER A 9 -8.45 18.25 5.26
C SER A 9 -6.99 18.20 5.72
N VAL A 10 -6.10 17.76 4.86
CA VAL A 10 -4.65 17.92 5.05
C VAL A 10 -4.31 19.38 4.74
N THR A 11 -4.59 20.27 5.68
CA THR A 11 -4.12 21.65 5.64
C THR A 11 -2.85 21.76 6.48
N GLY A 12 -1.74 21.96 5.82
CA GLY A 12 -0.47 22.21 6.52
C GLY A 12 0.79 21.86 5.76
N LEU A 13 0.74 21.72 4.44
CA LEU A 13 1.96 21.66 3.63
C LEU A 13 2.30 23.08 3.18
N SER A 14 3.45 23.61 3.66
CA SER A 14 4.07 24.77 3.06
C SER A 14 4.25 24.50 1.56
N GLU A 15 3.92 25.50 0.73
CA GLU A 15 4.11 25.48 -0.72
C GLU A 15 5.59 25.30 -1.08
N SER A 16 6.10 24.09 -1.05
CA SER A 16 7.19 23.70 -1.92
C SER A 16 6.54 23.19 -3.20
N ALA A 17 7.02 23.69 -4.35
CA ALA A 17 6.46 23.37 -5.67
C ALA A 17 6.76 21.91 -6.09
N TYR A 18 6.39 20.94 -5.26
CA TYR A 18 6.47 19.53 -5.57
C TYR A 18 5.21 19.14 -6.34
N VAL A 19 5.39 18.84 -7.59
CA VAL A 19 4.31 18.26 -8.41
C VAL A 19 4.37 16.76 -8.25
N ALA A 20 3.49 16.21 -7.42
CA ALA A 20 3.35 14.77 -7.31
C ALA A 20 2.98 14.19 -8.69
N PRO A 21 3.55 13.03 -9.10
CA PRO A 21 3.13 12.34 -10.30
C PRO A 21 1.63 12.08 -10.30
N ASP A 22 0.98 12.19 -11.48
CA ASP A 22 -0.48 12.07 -11.62
C ASP A 22 -1.08 10.83 -10.95
N PHE A 23 -0.36 9.70 -10.95
CA PHE A 23 -0.83 8.47 -10.32
C PHE A 23 -0.93 8.55 -8.79
N LEU A 24 -0.22 9.48 -8.13
CA LEU A 24 -0.30 9.71 -6.69
C LEU A 24 -1.49 10.61 -6.30
N HIS A 25 -2.11 11.29 -7.27
CA HIS A 25 -3.29 12.10 -7.02
C HIS A 25 -4.58 11.28 -6.91
N THR A 26 -4.54 10.01 -7.29
CA THR A 26 -5.71 9.13 -7.22
C THR A 26 -5.52 8.15 -6.07
N PHE A 27 -6.33 8.32 -5.04
CA PHE A 27 -6.33 7.39 -3.92
C PHE A 27 -6.90 6.03 -4.36
N PRO A 28 -6.31 4.89 -3.95
CA PRO A 28 -6.71 3.57 -4.45
C PRO A 28 -8.06 3.07 -3.91
N PHE A 29 -8.79 3.85 -3.11
CA PHE A 29 -10.05 3.43 -2.49
C PHE A 29 -11.18 3.13 -3.47
N ASP A 30 -11.19 3.77 -4.63
CA ASP A 30 -12.26 3.58 -5.62
C ASP A 30 -11.99 2.44 -6.61
N SER A 31 -10.90 1.73 -6.47
CA SER A 31 -10.54 0.70 -7.43
C SER A 31 -11.23 -0.63 -7.13
N SER A 32 -12.53 -0.71 -7.38
CA SER A 32 -13.25 -1.99 -7.53
C SER A 32 -12.77 -2.77 -8.75
N LYS A 33 -11.96 -2.14 -9.62
CA LYS A 33 -11.44 -2.72 -10.87
C LYS A 33 -9.97 -2.39 -11.04
N ILE A 34 -9.18 -3.42 -11.31
CA ILE A 34 -7.81 -3.25 -11.79
C ILE A 34 -7.86 -3.18 -13.31
N ILE A 35 -7.35 -2.11 -13.89
CA ILE A 35 -7.29 -1.91 -15.34
C ILE A 35 -5.90 -2.30 -15.82
N PHE A 36 -5.83 -3.31 -16.69
CA PHE A 36 -4.57 -3.78 -17.23
C PHE A 36 -4.12 -2.87 -18.38
N PRO A 37 -2.81 -2.60 -18.50
CA PRO A 37 -2.28 -1.90 -19.63
C PRO A 37 -2.58 -2.66 -20.95
N LYS A 38 -2.83 -1.92 -22.02
CA LYS A 38 -3.11 -2.53 -23.32
C LYS A 38 -1.93 -3.40 -23.79
N GLY A 39 -2.21 -4.65 -24.12
CA GLY A 39 -1.22 -5.60 -24.60
C GLY A 39 -0.55 -6.45 -23.51
N GLU A 40 -0.73 -6.11 -22.25
CA GLU A 40 -0.21 -6.93 -21.14
C GLU A 40 -1.14 -8.13 -20.88
N GLN A 41 -0.56 -9.33 -20.87
CA GLN A 41 -1.33 -10.57 -20.71
C GLN A 41 -1.01 -11.34 -19.44
N LYS A 42 0.12 -11.02 -18.81
CA LYS A 42 0.61 -11.73 -17.62
C LYS A 42 0.54 -10.81 -16.42
N VAL A 43 -0.57 -10.86 -15.70
CA VAL A 43 -0.78 -10.10 -14.46
C VAL A 43 -0.92 -11.07 -13.31
N GLN A 44 -0.25 -10.77 -12.21
CA GLN A 44 -0.38 -11.50 -10.95
C GLN A 44 -1.12 -10.62 -9.95
N ILE A 45 -2.15 -11.19 -9.35
CA ILE A 45 -2.84 -10.62 -8.20
C ILE A 45 -1.96 -10.88 -6.97
N GLU A 46 -1.75 -9.86 -6.15
CA GLU A 46 -0.97 -9.96 -4.91
C GLU A 46 -1.81 -9.42 -3.75
N PRO A 47 -2.63 -10.28 -3.12
CA PRO A 47 -3.43 -9.89 -1.96
C PRO A 47 -2.53 -9.54 -0.78
N GLU A 48 -2.79 -8.39 -0.16
CA GLU A 48 -1.98 -7.81 0.91
C GLU A 48 -2.84 -7.26 2.04
N CYS A 49 -2.25 -7.11 3.21
CA CYS A 49 -2.77 -6.29 4.28
C CYS A 49 -2.13 -4.91 4.19
N ALA A 50 -2.91 -3.90 3.82
CA ALA A 50 -2.42 -2.52 3.79
C ALA A 50 -2.64 -1.84 5.13
N LEU A 51 -1.69 -1.01 5.53
CA LEU A 51 -1.76 -0.13 6.69
C LEU A 51 -1.76 1.33 6.22
N ILE A 52 -2.58 2.14 6.85
CA ILE A 52 -2.59 3.59 6.66
C ILE A 52 -1.92 4.22 7.87
N PHE A 53 -0.92 5.07 7.60
CA PHE A 53 -0.15 5.78 8.59
C PHE A 53 -0.36 7.29 8.48
N GLN A 54 -0.34 7.95 9.62
CA GLN A 54 -0.08 9.38 9.70
C GLN A 54 1.42 9.60 9.74
N ALA A 55 1.96 10.34 8.78
CA ALA A 55 3.38 10.65 8.69
C ALA A 55 3.69 11.96 9.43
N THR A 56 4.83 12.00 10.14
CA THR A 56 5.39 13.21 10.76
C THR A 56 6.69 13.55 10.07
N TRP A 57 6.82 14.80 9.64
CA TRP A 57 7.98 15.31 8.92
C TRP A 57 8.67 16.44 9.66
N GLU A 58 9.99 16.47 9.62
CA GLU A 58 10.85 17.59 10.02
C GLU A 58 11.67 18.05 8.81
N GLY A 59 11.23 19.12 8.18
CA GLY A 59 11.74 19.51 6.88
C GLY A 59 11.47 18.42 5.84
N THR A 60 12.51 17.86 5.24
CA THR A 60 12.44 16.75 4.27
C THR A 60 12.62 15.37 4.91
N LYS A 61 12.79 15.29 6.22
CA LYS A 61 13.02 14.03 6.92
C LYS A 61 11.73 13.49 7.51
N LEU A 62 11.40 12.26 7.17
CA LEU A 62 10.32 11.50 7.81
C LEU A 62 10.79 11.04 9.20
N THR A 63 10.15 11.56 10.27
CA THR A 63 10.58 11.31 11.66
C THR A 63 9.61 10.40 12.42
N GLY A 64 8.39 10.19 11.90
CA GLY A 64 7.44 9.32 12.56
C GLY A 64 6.36 8.79 11.65
N LEU A 65 5.87 7.60 11.97
CA LEU A 65 4.76 6.92 11.33
C LEU A 65 3.82 6.39 12.41
N LYS A 66 2.63 6.98 12.51
CA LYS A 66 1.59 6.52 13.43
C LYS A 66 0.56 5.71 12.64
N PRO A 67 0.40 4.41 12.89
CA PRO A 67 -0.64 3.62 12.24
C PRO A 67 -2.03 4.10 12.67
N LEU A 68 -2.96 4.15 11.72
CA LEU A 68 -4.33 4.60 11.93
C LEU A 68 -5.33 3.48 11.73
N CYS A 69 -5.20 2.74 10.64
CA CYS A 69 -6.10 1.66 10.28
C CYS A 69 -5.44 0.71 9.29
N PHE A 70 -6.06 -0.44 9.08
CA PHE A 70 -5.64 -1.43 8.10
C PHE A 70 -6.83 -1.97 7.30
N GLY A 71 -6.55 -2.61 6.17
CA GLY A 71 -7.56 -3.24 5.33
C GLY A 71 -6.98 -4.15 4.26
N ALA A 72 -7.85 -4.88 3.58
CA ALA A 72 -7.44 -5.71 2.46
C ALA A 72 -7.00 -4.83 1.28
N SER A 73 -5.94 -5.24 0.62
CA SER A 73 -5.43 -4.56 -0.56
C SER A 73 -4.93 -5.54 -1.62
N ASN A 74 -4.62 -5.01 -2.77
CA ASN A 74 -4.06 -5.76 -3.89
C ASN A 74 -2.91 -4.97 -4.52
N ASP A 75 -1.68 -5.47 -4.38
CA ASP A 75 -0.47 -4.93 -4.99
C ASP A 75 -0.14 -5.63 -6.30
N CYS A 76 -1.08 -5.59 -7.23
CA CYS A 76 -1.01 -6.28 -8.50
C CYS A 76 0.30 -6.02 -9.27
N SER A 77 0.86 -7.06 -9.89
CA SER A 77 2.09 -6.97 -10.69
C SER A 77 1.88 -7.42 -12.12
N ILE A 78 2.53 -6.73 -13.07
CA ILE A 78 2.70 -7.21 -14.44
C ILE A 78 3.97 -8.06 -14.49
N ARG A 79 3.91 -9.24 -15.09
CA ARG A 79 5.08 -10.10 -15.33
C ARG A 79 5.81 -9.68 -16.62
N LYS A 80 6.35 -8.45 -16.60
CA LYS A 80 7.03 -7.83 -17.74
C LYS A 80 8.49 -8.25 -17.80
N GLU A 81 8.89 -8.84 -18.92
CA GLU A 81 10.30 -9.18 -19.18
C GLU A 81 11.14 -7.91 -19.38
N GLY A 82 12.38 -7.93 -18.91
CA GLY A 82 13.33 -6.81 -19.05
C GLY A 82 13.03 -5.59 -18.19
N ALA A 83 12.05 -5.64 -17.28
CA ALA A 83 11.83 -4.55 -16.35
C ALA A 83 12.99 -4.41 -15.37
N LYS A 84 13.62 -3.23 -15.37
CA LYS A 84 14.78 -2.92 -14.51
C LYS A 84 14.39 -2.45 -13.13
N LYS A 85 13.22 -1.82 -13.00
CA LYS A 85 12.70 -1.25 -11.76
C LYS A 85 11.40 -1.94 -11.34
N ILE A 86 11.15 -2.00 -10.03
CA ILE A 86 9.93 -2.58 -9.46
C ILE A 86 8.70 -1.79 -9.92
N SER A 87 8.78 -0.46 -9.94
CA SER A 87 7.71 0.42 -10.40
C SER A 87 7.21 0.08 -11.80
N GLN A 88 8.10 -0.31 -12.71
CA GLN A 88 7.74 -0.72 -14.07
C GLN A 88 6.82 -1.95 -14.12
N LYS A 89 6.79 -2.73 -13.05
CA LYS A 89 5.93 -3.90 -12.89
C LYS A 89 4.68 -3.62 -12.07
N LYS A 90 4.72 -2.63 -11.19
CA LYS A 90 3.68 -2.40 -10.19
C LYS A 90 2.90 -1.11 -10.37
N ASN A 91 3.50 -0.07 -10.95
CA ASN A 91 2.91 1.27 -11.01
C ASN A 91 2.58 1.69 -12.44
N TRP A 92 1.55 1.07 -13.04
CA TRP A 92 1.11 1.42 -14.39
C TRP A 92 -0.06 2.42 -14.44
N GLY A 93 -0.42 2.99 -13.31
CA GLY A 93 -1.47 3.99 -13.18
C GLY A 93 -2.34 3.79 -11.94
N ALA A 94 -3.30 4.66 -11.75
CA ALA A 94 -4.20 4.69 -10.61
C ALA A 94 -4.96 3.38 -10.37
N ALA A 95 -5.36 2.71 -11.45
CA ALA A 95 -6.08 1.44 -11.39
C ALA A 95 -5.17 0.19 -11.29
N SER A 96 -3.90 0.36 -10.91
CA SER A 96 -2.95 -0.75 -10.71
C SER A 96 -3.02 -1.37 -9.31
N LYS A 97 -3.67 -0.70 -8.38
CA LYS A 97 -3.81 -1.10 -6.97
C LYS A 97 -5.27 -1.12 -6.56
N GLY A 98 -5.56 -1.84 -5.49
CA GLY A 98 -6.86 -1.81 -4.85
C GLY A 98 -6.72 -1.77 -3.34
N LEU A 99 -7.52 -0.96 -2.68
CA LEU A 99 -7.64 -0.90 -1.23
C LEU A 99 -9.11 -0.94 -0.85
N SER A 100 -9.45 -1.75 0.13
CA SER A 100 -10.81 -1.87 0.64
C SER A 100 -11.30 -0.54 1.24
N GLU A 101 -12.55 -0.18 0.96
CA GLU A 101 -13.24 0.91 1.65
C GLU A 101 -13.51 0.60 3.13
N ASN A 102 -13.55 -0.69 3.47
CA ASN A 102 -13.76 -1.14 4.85
C ASN A 102 -12.41 -1.22 5.56
N LEU A 103 -12.08 -0.15 6.25
CA LEU A 103 -10.86 -0.05 7.05
C LEU A 103 -11.16 -0.29 8.53
N ILE A 104 -10.25 -0.97 9.20
CA ILE A 104 -10.34 -1.34 10.61
C ILE A 104 -9.35 -0.45 11.36
N PRO A 105 -9.81 0.37 12.32
CA PRO A 105 -8.90 1.14 13.16
C PRO A 105 -7.96 0.23 13.95
N VAL A 106 -6.71 0.66 14.10
CA VAL A 106 -5.77 0.00 15.02
C VAL A 106 -5.87 0.63 16.42
N ASP A 107 -5.78 -0.20 17.42
CA ASP A 107 -5.76 0.18 18.86
C ASP A 107 -4.33 0.29 19.40
N GLY A 108 -3.35 -0.23 18.66
CA GLY A 108 -1.92 -0.22 18.93
C GLY A 108 -1.17 -0.78 17.75
N PHE A 109 0.17 -0.79 17.80
CA PHE A 109 1.00 -1.40 16.75
C PHE A 109 2.17 -2.17 17.38
N GLU A 110 1.82 -3.11 18.21
CA GLU A 110 2.67 -4.04 18.93
C GLU A 110 1.99 -5.41 19.04
N GLU A 111 2.72 -6.41 19.48
CA GLU A 111 2.16 -7.74 19.75
C GLU A 111 1.00 -7.65 20.74
N GLY A 112 -0.09 -8.31 20.43
CA GLY A 112 -1.34 -8.27 21.18
C GLY A 112 -2.35 -7.22 20.72
N CYS A 113 -2.01 -6.38 19.73
CA CYS A 113 -2.96 -5.43 19.15
C CYS A 113 -3.99 -6.12 18.23
N VAL A 114 -5.01 -5.38 17.83
CA VAL A 114 -6.12 -5.89 17.00
C VAL A 114 -5.69 -6.63 15.73
N LEU A 115 -4.53 -6.31 15.15
CA LEU A 115 -4.03 -7.01 13.96
C LEU A 115 -3.78 -8.51 14.21
N ASP A 116 -3.46 -8.90 15.43
CA ASP A 116 -3.17 -10.30 15.77
C ASP A 116 -4.38 -11.22 15.64
N ASP A 117 -5.58 -10.66 15.70
CA ASP A 117 -6.85 -11.37 15.54
C ASP A 117 -7.23 -11.60 14.07
N TYR A 118 -6.46 -11.00 13.13
CA TYR A 118 -6.79 -11.05 11.72
C TYR A 118 -5.93 -12.02 10.94
N ARG A 119 -6.53 -12.54 9.89
CA ARG A 119 -5.91 -13.42 8.91
C ARG A 119 -6.15 -12.88 7.52
N ILE A 120 -5.22 -13.15 6.61
CA ILE A 120 -5.38 -12.87 5.19
C ILE A 120 -5.65 -14.19 4.46
N ALA A 121 -6.75 -14.22 3.73
CA ALA A 121 -7.09 -15.29 2.81
C ALA A 121 -7.62 -14.69 1.53
N SER A 122 -7.33 -15.32 0.39
CA SER A 122 -7.76 -14.83 -0.90
C SER A 122 -8.37 -15.91 -1.77
N PHE A 123 -9.32 -15.50 -2.60
CA PHE A 123 -10.07 -16.38 -3.47
C PHE A 123 -10.16 -15.76 -4.87
N LEU A 124 -9.96 -16.59 -5.88
CA LEU A 124 -10.21 -16.23 -7.27
C LEU A 124 -11.62 -16.72 -7.67
N VAL A 125 -12.45 -15.80 -8.15
CA VAL A 125 -13.74 -16.16 -8.76
C VAL A 125 -13.61 -16.03 -10.27
N ARG A 126 -13.84 -17.15 -10.97
CA ARG A 126 -13.82 -17.20 -12.43
C ARG A 126 -14.96 -18.07 -12.94
N ASP A 127 -15.74 -17.56 -13.88
CA ASP A 127 -16.88 -18.26 -14.49
C ASP A 127 -17.85 -18.83 -13.42
N GLY A 128 -18.12 -18.07 -12.37
CA GLY A 128 -18.97 -18.44 -11.26
C GLY A 128 -18.39 -19.50 -10.31
N LYS A 129 -17.15 -19.93 -10.50
CA LYS A 129 -16.44 -20.86 -9.63
C LYS A 129 -15.47 -20.13 -8.73
N VAL A 130 -15.37 -20.59 -7.49
CA VAL A 130 -14.46 -20.06 -6.47
C VAL A 130 -13.27 -21.00 -6.34
N TYR A 131 -12.09 -20.42 -6.38
CA TYR A 131 -10.81 -21.12 -6.19
C TYR A 131 -10.07 -20.49 -5.02
N VAL A 132 -9.47 -21.30 -4.18
CA VAL A 132 -8.52 -20.80 -3.17
C VAL A 132 -7.30 -20.24 -3.90
N TYR A 133 -6.89 -19.04 -3.51
CA TYR A 133 -5.75 -18.35 -4.09
C TYR A 133 -4.78 -17.95 -2.98
N GLY A 134 -3.62 -18.61 -2.91
CA GLY A 134 -2.67 -18.44 -1.82
C GLY A 134 -3.03 -19.22 -0.55
N GLU A 135 -2.30 -18.96 0.51
CA GLU A 135 -2.47 -19.58 1.81
C GLU A 135 -3.23 -18.64 2.76
N ASP A 136 -4.05 -19.21 3.62
CA ASP A 136 -4.64 -18.50 4.75
C ASP A 136 -3.57 -18.33 5.83
N SER A 137 -3.16 -17.08 6.10
CA SER A 137 -2.08 -16.73 7.02
C SER A 137 -2.49 -15.67 8.02
N ALA A 138 -2.02 -15.78 9.26
CA ALA A 138 -2.21 -14.73 10.24
C ALA A 138 -1.43 -13.46 9.84
N VAL A 139 -2.04 -12.28 9.99
CA VAL A 139 -1.39 -11.01 9.66
C VAL A 139 -0.10 -10.82 10.45
N ARG A 140 -0.07 -11.24 11.71
CA ARG A 140 1.13 -11.19 12.56
C ARG A 140 2.33 -12.02 12.05
N ASN A 141 2.13 -12.87 11.06
CA ASN A 141 3.21 -13.69 10.48
C ASN A 141 4.01 -12.97 9.38
N TYR A 142 3.68 -11.70 9.05
CA TYR A 142 4.53 -10.93 8.16
C TYR A 142 5.94 -10.79 8.73
N SER A 143 6.95 -10.91 7.87
CA SER A 143 8.38 -10.82 8.26
C SER A 143 8.75 -9.46 8.84
N TYR A 144 8.10 -8.41 8.34
CA TYR A 144 8.20 -7.04 8.87
C TYR A 144 6.84 -6.62 9.39
N ILE A 145 6.73 -6.48 10.70
CA ILE A 145 5.50 -6.05 11.37
C ILE A 145 5.86 -5.22 12.61
N TYR A 146 4.92 -4.45 13.12
CA TYR A 146 5.02 -3.59 14.30
C TYR A 146 6.18 -2.59 14.21
N GLY A 147 6.90 -2.37 15.28
CA GLY A 147 8.03 -1.45 15.35
C GLY A 147 9.10 -1.73 14.31
N GLN A 148 9.38 -3.00 14.01
CA GLN A 148 10.34 -3.39 12.99
C GLN A 148 9.95 -2.87 11.60
N LEU A 149 8.67 -2.88 11.25
CA LEU A 149 8.17 -2.31 10.00
C LEU A 149 8.35 -0.79 9.97
N ILE A 150 8.01 -0.11 11.07
CA ILE A 150 8.16 1.34 11.19
C ILE A 150 9.62 1.74 11.03
N ASP A 151 10.52 1.10 11.75
CA ASP A 151 11.96 1.40 11.70
C ASP A 151 12.52 1.20 10.28
N TRP A 152 12.14 0.09 9.63
CA TRP A 152 12.53 -0.20 8.26
C TRP A 152 11.98 0.85 7.28
N MET A 153 10.72 1.25 7.43
CA MET A 153 10.11 2.28 6.59
C MET A 153 10.82 3.63 6.77
N LEU A 154 11.06 4.06 8.01
CA LEU A 154 11.79 5.31 8.29
C LEU A 154 13.19 5.30 7.68
N GLU A 155 13.91 4.17 7.78
CA GLU A 155 15.22 4.01 7.15
C GLU A 155 15.13 4.17 5.63
N LYS A 156 14.19 3.45 4.99
CA LYS A 156 14.06 3.44 3.52
C LYS A 156 13.56 4.76 2.97
N PHE A 157 12.54 5.36 3.58
CA PHE A 157 12.03 6.67 3.15
C PHE A 157 13.09 7.77 3.22
N ASN A 158 13.99 7.72 4.19
CA ASN A 158 15.02 8.73 4.37
C ASN A 158 16.34 8.42 3.65
N GLY A 159 16.60 7.16 3.28
CA GLY A 159 17.95 6.78 2.84
C GLY A 159 18.03 5.93 1.59
N GLN A 160 16.90 5.42 1.05
CA GLN A 160 16.96 4.55 -0.13
C GLN A 160 17.45 5.32 -1.36
N LYS A 161 18.42 4.73 -2.04
CA LYS A 161 18.99 5.24 -3.28
C LYS A 161 18.45 4.51 -4.50
N ASP A 162 18.60 5.12 -5.67
CA ASP A 162 18.27 4.51 -6.96
C ASP A 162 19.29 3.43 -7.34
N GLU A 163 19.18 2.24 -6.74
CA GLU A 163 20.10 1.13 -6.89
C GLU A 163 19.36 -0.15 -7.34
N GLY A 164 19.86 -0.77 -8.42
CA GLY A 164 19.29 -2.01 -8.94
C GLY A 164 17.78 -1.91 -9.20
N PRO A 165 16.95 -2.79 -8.63
CA PRO A 165 15.49 -2.74 -8.79
C PRO A 165 14.81 -1.68 -7.92
N ALA A 166 15.49 -1.12 -6.92
CA ALA A 166 14.96 -0.07 -6.07
C ALA A 166 14.97 1.30 -6.76
N GLU A 167 14.14 2.21 -6.27
CA GLU A 167 14.05 3.61 -6.69
C GLU A 167 14.27 4.52 -5.51
N ASP A 168 14.77 5.73 -5.76
CA ASP A 168 14.85 6.77 -4.77
C ASP A 168 13.42 7.22 -4.40
N ILE A 169 12.99 6.90 -3.19
CA ILE A 169 11.65 7.25 -2.71
C ILE A 169 11.58 8.74 -2.38
N HIS A 170 12.69 9.33 -1.93
CA HIS A 170 12.75 10.70 -1.46
C HIS A 170 12.45 11.72 -2.57
N SER A 171 12.73 11.38 -3.84
CA SER A 171 12.43 12.24 -4.98
C SER A 171 10.92 12.32 -5.31
N TYR A 172 10.10 11.47 -4.67
CA TYR A 172 8.64 11.42 -4.83
C TYR A 172 7.87 11.93 -3.60
N LEU A 173 8.56 12.36 -2.56
CA LEU A 173 8.01 12.88 -1.31
C LEU A 173 8.29 14.37 -1.15
#